data_57ee07e006db958a6c9ca0ac4c586318
#
_entry.id   57ee07e006db958a6c9ca0ac4c586318
#
_cell.length_a   1.000
_cell.length_b   1.000
_cell.length_c   1.000
_cell.angle_alpha   90.00
_cell.angle_beta   90.00
_cell.angle_gamma   90.00
#
_symmetry.space_group_name_H-M   'P 1'
#
loop_
_entity.id
_entity.type
_entity.pdbx_description
1 polymer ?
#
loop_
_entity_poly.entity_id
_entity_poly.type
_entity_poly.pdbx_seq_one_letter_code
_entity_poly.pdbx_strand_id
1 'polypeptide(L)'
;RLSDAAVAAGVTLDVVIDLDLGTHRAGVYPHEALALARAADAAPGVRFAGLQAYLGHLQHLDDGALRQSADEAAFATLKALVAELTNAGLPPPVVTGGGTGTHAFDLASGVFTELQAGSYAVMDVEYDACGAPGGGEWPFEPALLVASTVVSARHKSHVVCDAGFKAMSMDGPPARVVAGAAPGSLWRPMGDEHGMIAHPSTLDVLKAAGRDPLGFDKAVSAADADPARGWPADAPQVGEVVWLQPGHCDPTINLYDALHVWDGERLERWAVDGRRVSA
;
A
#
# COMPACT_ATOMS: atom_id res chain seq x y z
N ARG A 1 14.64 27.91 -13.25
CA ARG A 1 15.31 26.65 -13.63
C ARG A 1 14.39 25.75 -14.46
N LEU A 2 13.14 25.43 -14.02
CA LEU A 2 12.19 24.63 -14.81
C LEU A 2 11.82 25.37 -16.11
N SER A 3 11.44 26.65 -16.01
CA SER A 3 11.13 27.52 -17.13
C SER A 3 12.31 27.62 -18.13
N ASP A 4 13.53 27.83 -17.64
CA ASP A 4 14.72 27.92 -18.52
C ASP A 4 14.95 26.62 -19.30
N ALA A 5 14.75 25.46 -18.63
CA ALA A 5 14.88 24.16 -19.27
C ALA A 5 13.79 23.92 -20.33
N ALA A 6 12.54 24.29 -20.04
CA ALA A 6 11.43 24.15 -20.96
C ALA A 6 11.63 25.02 -22.20
N VAL A 7 12.05 26.29 -22.02
CA VAL A 7 12.38 27.19 -23.11
C VAL A 7 13.53 26.65 -23.94
N ALA A 8 14.61 26.18 -23.30
CA ALA A 8 15.74 25.60 -24.00
C ALA A 8 15.39 24.35 -24.82
N ALA A 9 14.43 23.55 -24.32
CA ALA A 9 13.91 22.38 -25.01
C ALA A 9 12.82 22.68 -26.06
N GLY A 10 12.36 23.94 -26.15
CA GLY A 10 11.29 24.32 -27.05
C GLY A 10 9.92 23.74 -26.74
N VAL A 11 9.66 23.46 -25.46
CA VAL A 11 8.40 22.84 -24.99
C VAL A 11 7.69 23.72 -23.97
N THR A 12 6.38 23.48 -23.79
CA THR A 12 5.62 24.03 -22.67
C THR A 12 5.29 22.89 -21.71
N LEU A 13 5.62 23.07 -20.43
CA LEU A 13 5.34 22.10 -19.36
C LEU A 13 4.11 22.53 -18.59
N ASP A 14 3.14 21.63 -18.46
CA ASP A 14 2.02 21.77 -17.54
C ASP A 14 2.51 21.44 -16.13
N VAL A 15 2.23 22.33 -15.18
CA VAL A 15 2.61 22.14 -13.78
C VAL A 15 1.41 22.29 -12.88
N VAL A 16 1.31 21.37 -11.92
CA VAL A 16 0.37 21.46 -10.81
C VAL A 16 1.11 21.90 -9.55
N ILE A 17 0.46 22.65 -8.70
CA ILE A 17 1.01 23.04 -7.40
C ILE A 17 0.67 21.99 -6.39
N ASP A 18 1.69 21.39 -5.78
CA ASP A 18 1.56 20.47 -4.67
C ASP A 18 1.25 21.23 -3.37
N LEU A 19 0.20 20.80 -2.68
CA LEU A 19 -0.28 21.41 -1.45
C LEU A 19 0.05 20.54 -0.25
N ASP A 20 0.65 21.12 0.76
CA ASP A 20 0.72 20.49 2.07
C ASP A 20 -0.56 20.78 2.87
N LEU A 21 -1.43 19.79 2.91
CA LEU A 21 -2.67 19.80 3.70
C LEU A 21 -2.56 18.94 4.97
N GLY A 22 -1.34 18.72 5.47
CA GLY A 22 -1.09 17.98 6.70
C GLY A 22 -0.23 16.74 6.55
N THR A 23 0.19 16.40 5.34
CA THR A 23 1.13 15.30 5.08
C THR A 23 2.56 15.63 5.53
N HIS A 24 2.93 16.91 5.48
CA HIS A 24 4.26 17.45 5.83
C HIS A 24 5.41 16.73 5.10
N ARG A 25 5.15 16.30 3.87
CA ARG A 25 6.12 15.59 3.02
C ARG A 25 6.75 16.50 1.97
N ALA A 26 5.93 17.23 1.25
CA ALA A 26 6.30 18.16 0.20
C ALA A 26 5.14 19.15 -0.02
N GLY A 27 5.33 20.09 -0.95
CA GLY A 27 4.30 21.07 -1.28
C GLY A 27 4.43 22.37 -0.53
N VAL A 28 3.51 23.28 -0.84
CA VAL A 28 3.38 24.59 -0.21
C VAL A 28 2.11 24.65 0.63
N TYR A 29 2.07 25.51 1.63
CA TYR A 29 0.83 25.73 2.36
C TYR A 29 -0.22 26.44 1.49
N PRO A 30 -1.52 26.23 1.74
CA PRO A 30 -2.59 26.82 0.91
C PRO A 30 -2.47 28.33 0.72
N HIS A 31 -2.04 29.08 1.72
CA HIS A 31 -1.87 30.55 1.65
C HIS A 31 -0.74 31.00 0.69
N GLU A 32 0.17 30.12 0.29
CA GLU A 32 1.27 30.40 -0.62
C GLU A 32 0.90 30.06 -2.08
N ALA A 33 -0.15 29.26 -2.29
CA ALA A 33 -0.48 28.65 -3.58
C ALA A 33 -0.82 29.69 -4.65
N LEU A 34 -1.56 30.76 -4.33
CA LEU A 34 -1.91 31.81 -5.29
C LEU A 34 -0.67 32.54 -5.83
N ALA A 35 0.30 32.84 -4.98
CA ALA A 35 1.55 33.47 -5.41
C ALA A 35 2.35 32.56 -6.35
N LEU A 36 2.40 31.26 -6.03
CA LEU A 36 3.10 30.27 -6.84
C LEU A 36 2.38 30.03 -8.18
N ALA A 37 1.03 29.99 -8.19
CA ALA A 37 0.24 29.86 -9.41
C ALA A 37 0.50 31.02 -10.37
N ARG A 38 0.50 32.26 -9.86
CA ARG A 38 0.85 33.46 -10.67
C ARG A 38 2.28 33.39 -11.22
N ALA A 39 3.21 32.93 -10.41
CA ALA A 39 4.59 32.78 -10.85
C ALA A 39 4.74 31.70 -11.93
N ALA A 40 4.01 30.58 -11.82
CA ALA A 40 4.00 29.52 -12.82
C ALA A 40 3.36 30.01 -14.13
N ASP A 41 2.23 30.69 -14.06
CA ASP A 41 1.50 31.20 -15.24
C ASP A 41 2.29 32.28 -16.00
N ALA A 42 3.05 33.10 -15.27
CA ALA A 42 3.91 34.13 -15.85
C ALA A 42 5.25 33.62 -16.43
N ALA A 43 5.64 32.36 -16.09
CA ALA A 43 6.95 31.84 -16.45
C ALA A 43 6.97 31.31 -17.90
N PRO A 44 7.88 31.75 -18.78
CA PRO A 44 8.00 31.26 -20.16
C PRO A 44 8.20 29.73 -20.19
N GLY A 45 7.52 29.03 -21.08
CA GLY A 45 7.64 27.58 -21.23
C GLY A 45 7.00 26.76 -20.09
N VAL A 46 6.24 27.40 -19.19
CA VAL A 46 5.46 26.74 -18.13
C VAL A 46 4.01 27.20 -18.22
N ARG A 47 3.08 26.34 -17.90
CA ARG A 47 1.66 26.66 -17.79
C ARG A 47 1.12 26.13 -16.47
N PHE A 48 0.43 26.97 -15.71
CA PHE A 48 -0.32 26.50 -14.54
C PHE A 48 -1.46 25.59 -14.99
N ALA A 49 -1.45 24.34 -14.53
CA ALA A 49 -2.40 23.31 -14.91
C ALA A 49 -3.29 22.85 -13.74
N GLY A 50 -3.01 23.26 -12.50
CA GLY A 50 -3.88 22.88 -11.39
C GLY A 50 -3.19 22.69 -10.05
N LEU A 51 -3.87 21.94 -9.20
CA LEU A 51 -3.47 21.64 -7.84
C LEU A 51 -3.33 20.14 -7.62
N GLN A 52 -2.34 19.74 -6.81
CA GLN A 52 -2.24 18.42 -6.23
C GLN A 52 -2.49 18.52 -4.73
N ALA A 53 -3.36 17.65 -4.21
CA ALA A 53 -3.78 17.64 -2.81
C ALA A 53 -3.88 16.21 -2.29
N TYR A 54 -2.76 15.49 -2.27
CA TYR A 54 -2.71 14.11 -1.79
C TYR A 54 -2.68 14.07 -0.24
N LEU A 55 -3.63 13.35 0.34
CA LEU A 55 -3.81 13.22 1.78
C LEU A 55 -3.34 11.84 2.28
N GLY A 56 -2.07 11.50 2.02
CA GLY A 56 -1.50 10.20 2.32
C GLY A 56 -1.63 9.76 3.78
N HIS A 57 -1.55 10.70 4.72
CA HIS A 57 -1.67 10.44 6.15
C HIS A 57 -3.08 10.05 6.61
N LEU A 58 -4.09 10.21 5.74
CA LEU A 58 -5.48 9.83 6.04
C LEU A 58 -5.85 8.45 5.50
N GLN A 59 -5.07 7.89 4.56
CA GLN A 59 -5.48 6.72 3.78
C GLN A 59 -5.72 5.47 4.63
N HIS A 60 -4.98 5.30 5.72
CA HIS A 60 -5.01 4.10 6.58
C HIS A 60 -5.45 4.41 8.02
N LEU A 61 -6.22 5.48 8.24
CA LEU A 61 -6.80 5.74 9.56
C LEU A 61 -7.90 4.70 9.85
N ASP A 62 -7.72 3.92 10.92
CA ASP A 62 -8.65 2.87 11.33
C ASP A 62 -10.03 3.44 11.72
N ASP A 63 -10.04 4.60 12.41
CA ASP A 63 -11.29 5.27 12.75
C ASP A 63 -11.89 5.98 11.53
N GLY A 64 -12.89 5.33 10.93
CA GLY A 64 -13.56 5.84 9.73
C GLY A 64 -14.24 7.20 9.92
N ALA A 65 -14.75 7.51 11.12
CA ALA A 65 -15.36 8.81 11.41
C ALA A 65 -14.31 9.92 11.50
N LEU A 66 -13.18 9.63 12.14
CA LEU A 66 -12.03 10.53 12.19
C LEU A 66 -11.47 10.76 10.80
N ARG A 67 -11.31 9.69 10.00
CA ARG A 67 -10.85 9.76 8.60
C ARG A 67 -11.75 10.67 7.78
N GLN A 68 -13.07 10.48 7.85
CA GLN A 68 -14.04 11.32 7.14
C GLN A 68 -13.97 12.79 7.58
N SER A 69 -13.97 13.06 8.88
CA SER A 69 -13.95 14.44 9.38
C SER A 69 -12.67 15.19 9.02
N ALA A 70 -11.54 14.51 9.02
CA ALA A 70 -10.25 15.08 8.60
C ALA A 70 -10.23 15.39 7.09
N ASP A 71 -10.79 14.52 6.28
CA ASP A 71 -10.94 14.71 4.83
C ASP A 71 -11.86 15.90 4.52
N GLU A 72 -13.02 15.99 5.17
CA GLU A 72 -13.96 17.12 5.02
C GLU A 72 -13.32 18.46 5.36
N ALA A 73 -12.48 18.52 6.38
CA ALA A 73 -11.73 19.72 6.74
C ALA A 73 -10.72 20.12 5.64
N ALA A 74 -10.02 19.15 5.06
CA ALA A 74 -9.12 19.35 3.93
C ALA A 74 -9.89 19.81 2.66
N PHE A 75 -11.05 19.24 2.39
CA PHE A 75 -11.90 19.66 1.27
C PHE A 75 -12.41 21.10 1.41
N ALA A 76 -12.77 21.51 2.61
CA ALA A 76 -13.18 22.89 2.84
C ALA A 76 -12.06 23.88 2.49
N THR A 77 -10.83 23.57 2.91
CA THR A 77 -9.64 24.37 2.57
C THR A 77 -9.36 24.37 1.07
N LEU A 78 -9.45 23.20 0.43
CA LEU A 78 -9.20 23.08 -1.00
C LEU A 78 -10.24 23.81 -1.85
N LYS A 79 -11.52 23.71 -1.50
CA LYS A 79 -12.62 24.46 -2.15
C LYS A 79 -12.43 25.96 -2.04
N ALA A 80 -12.03 26.45 -0.86
CA ALA A 80 -11.75 27.88 -0.67
C ALA A 80 -10.59 28.35 -1.55
N LEU A 81 -9.53 27.57 -1.65
CA LEU A 81 -8.38 27.86 -2.51
C LEU A 81 -8.74 27.83 -4.00
N VAL A 82 -9.53 26.84 -4.46
CA VAL A 82 -10.03 26.79 -5.84
C VAL A 82 -10.85 28.03 -6.18
N ALA A 83 -11.70 28.49 -5.26
CA ALA A 83 -12.46 29.73 -5.45
C ALA A 83 -11.54 30.98 -5.48
N GLU A 84 -10.53 31.04 -4.63
CA GLU A 84 -9.55 32.14 -4.62
C GLU A 84 -8.79 32.23 -5.93
N LEU A 85 -8.26 31.10 -6.42
CA LEU A 85 -7.56 31.02 -7.71
C LEU A 85 -8.48 31.40 -8.87
N THR A 86 -9.71 30.93 -8.86
CA THR A 86 -10.70 31.26 -9.90
C THR A 86 -11.00 32.74 -9.93
N ASN A 87 -11.21 33.37 -8.77
CA ASN A 87 -11.43 34.82 -8.66
C ASN A 87 -10.20 35.62 -9.09
N ALA A 88 -9.01 35.07 -8.97
CA ALA A 88 -7.76 35.68 -9.44
C ALA A 88 -7.52 35.49 -10.96
N GLY A 89 -8.44 34.84 -11.69
CA GLY A 89 -8.32 34.57 -13.12
C GLY A 89 -7.46 33.35 -13.48
N LEU A 90 -7.16 32.50 -12.48
CA LEU A 90 -6.35 31.28 -12.60
C LEU A 90 -7.15 30.05 -12.14
N PRO A 91 -8.34 29.74 -12.74
CA PRO A 91 -9.10 28.57 -12.36
C PRO A 91 -8.25 27.30 -12.60
N PRO A 92 -8.07 26.42 -11.60
CA PRO A 92 -7.29 25.20 -11.77
C PRO A 92 -8.06 24.19 -12.65
N PRO A 93 -7.59 23.85 -13.87
CA PRO A 93 -8.25 22.86 -14.72
C PRO A 93 -8.24 21.45 -14.11
N VAL A 94 -7.17 21.14 -13.39
CA VAL A 94 -6.99 19.87 -12.68
C VAL A 94 -6.90 20.13 -11.19
N VAL A 95 -7.67 19.37 -10.43
CA VAL A 95 -7.53 19.25 -8.97
C VAL A 95 -7.41 17.76 -8.70
N THR A 96 -6.19 17.29 -8.45
CA THR A 96 -5.86 15.88 -8.30
C THR A 96 -5.48 15.57 -6.85
N GLY A 97 -5.88 14.41 -6.34
CA GLY A 97 -5.62 14.00 -4.96
C GLY A 97 -6.44 12.81 -4.56
N GLY A 98 -6.67 12.67 -3.25
CA GLY A 98 -7.38 11.53 -2.71
C GLY A 98 -6.61 10.21 -2.86
N GLY A 99 -7.25 9.10 -2.51
CA GLY A 99 -6.62 7.79 -2.60
C GLY A 99 -7.60 6.65 -2.35
N THR A 100 -7.07 5.42 -2.26
CA THR A 100 -7.90 4.23 -2.05
C THR A 100 -8.71 4.30 -0.75
N GLY A 101 -8.06 4.74 0.34
CA GLY A 101 -8.68 4.78 1.68
C GLY A 101 -9.75 5.85 1.86
N THR A 102 -9.80 6.86 0.99
CA THR A 102 -10.72 7.99 1.08
C THR A 102 -11.63 8.14 -0.15
N HIS A 103 -11.49 7.26 -1.15
CA HIS A 103 -12.09 7.40 -2.48
C HIS A 103 -13.58 7.80 -2.48
N ALA A 104 -14.39 7.25 -1.57
CA ALA A 104 -15.82 7.56 -1.51
C ALA A 104 -16.09 8.98 -1.01
N PHE A 105 -15.30 9.46 -0.04
CA PHE A 105 -15.37 10.84 0.45
C PHE A 105 -14.84 11.82 -0.60
N ASP A 106 -13.73 11.47 -1.25
CA ASP A 106 -13.12 12.25 -2.32
C ASP A 106 -14.10 12.50 -3.46
N LEU A 107 -14.76 11.43 -3.95
CA LEU A 107 -15.79 11.52 -4.98
C LEU A 107 -16.99 12.36 -4.53
N ALA A 108 -17.47 12.15 -3.31
CA ALA A 108 -18.60 12.90 -2.77
C ALA A 108 -18.28 14.39 -2.54
N SER A 109 -17.01 14.75 -2.35
CA SER A 109 -16.58 16.13 -2.14
C SER A 109 -16.90 17.04 -3.32
N GLY A 110 -16.83 16.51 -4.55
CA GLY A 110 -17.00 17.24 -5.80
C GLY A 110 -15.91 18.27 -6.08
N VAL A 111 -14.79 18.26 -5.34
CA VAL A 111 -13.68 19.19 -5.55
C VAL A 111 -12.60 18.61 -6.46
N PHE A 112 -12.40 17.31 -6.42
CA PHE A 112 -11.42 16.64 -7.27
C PHE A 112 -11.95 16.41 -8.69
N THR A 113 -11.09 16.65 -9.66
CA THR A 113 -11.29 16.30 -11.07
C THR A 113 -10.62 14.97 -11.41
N GLU A 114 -9.67 14.54 -10.58
CA GLU A 114 -8.89 13.32 -10.75
C GLU A 114 -8.54 12.73 -9.39
N LEU A 115 -8.65 11.40 -9.24
CA LEU A 115 -8.24 10.69 -8.04
C LEU A 115 -6.92 9.96 -8.25
N GLN A 116 -6.06 9.97 -7.22
CA GLN A 116 -4.76 9.31 -7.20
C GLN A 116 -4.82 7.92 -6.53
N ALA A 117 -5.95 7.23 -6.64
CA ALA A 117 -6.09 5.88 -6.11
C ALA A 117 -5.24 4.89 -6.92
N GLY A 118 -4.46 4.06 -6.24
CA GLY A 118 -3.58 3.06 -6.83
C GLY A 118 -3.86 1.66 -6.30
N SER A 119 -3.75 1.48 -4.99
CA SER A 119 -3.83 0.17 -4.32
C SER A 119 -5.17 -0.54 -4.49
N TYR A 120 -6.26 0.18 -4.80
CA TYR A 120 -7.58 -0.40 -5.08
C TYR A 120 -7.56 -1.46 -6.19
N ALA A 121 -6.59 -1.37 -7.10
CA ALA A 121 -6.48 -2.27 -8.24
C ALA A 121 -6.15 -3.72 -7.84
N VAL A 122 -5.51 -3.91 -6.69
CA VAL A 122 -5.07 -5.22 -6.19
C VAL A 122 -5.34 -5.43 -4.71
N MET A 123 -5.57 -4.37 -3.94
CA MET A 123 -5.77 -4.36 -2.50
C MET A 123 -4.62 -5.03 -1.72
N ASP A 124 -4.60 -4.85 -0.41
CA ASP A 124 -3.63 -5.46 0.50
C ASP A 124 -4.20 -5.60 1.92
N VAL A 125 -3.39 -6.17 2.83
CA VAL A 125 -3.82 -6.39 4.22
C VAL A 125 -4.03 -5.07 4.96
N GLU A 126 -3.29 -4.01 4.63
CA GLU A 126 -3.38 -2.72 5.30
C GLU A 126 -4.74 -2.06 5.05
N TYR A 127 -5.20 -2.04 3.79
CA TYR A 127 -6.53 -1.55 3.46
C TYR A 127 -7.65 -2.43 4.01
N ASP A 128 -7.49 -3.76 3.95
CA ASP A 128 -8.46 -4.67 4.56
C ASP A 128 -8.64 -4.42 6.07
N ALA A 129 -7.55 -4.04 6.75
CA ALA A 129 -7.57 -3.79 8.20
C ALA A 129 -8.25 -2.47 8.56
N CYS A 130 -8.09 -1.41 7.77
CA CYS A 130 -8.66 -0.09 8.10
C CYS A 130 -10.13 0.09 7.70
N GLY A 131 -10.72 -0.86 6.98
CA GLY A 131 -12.12 -0.83 6.56
C GLY A 131 -12.46 0.20 5.48
N ALA A 132 -13.56 -0.03 4.78
CA ALA A 132 -14.00 0.83 3.68
C ALA A 132 -14.46 2.22 4.14
N PRO A 133 -14.23 3.29 3.35
CA PRO A 133 -14.74 4.61 3.65
C PRO A 133 -16.28 4.62 3.64
N GLY A 134 -16.88 5.12 4.72
CA GLY A 134 -18.32 5.09 4.92
C GLY A 134 -18.85 3.80 5.55
N GLY A 135 -17.98 2.83 5.85
CA GLY A 135 -18.31 1.54 6.48
C GLY A 135 -18.77 0.48 5.47
N GLY A 136 -19.00 -0.74 5.98
CA GLY A 136 -19.37 -1.87 5.14
C GLY A 136 -18.17 -2.61 4.55
N GLU A 137 -18.42 -3.36 3.47
CA GLU A 137 -17.38 -4.10 2.74
C GLU A 137 -16.68 -3.21 1.71
N TRP A 138 -15.41 -3.51 1.44
CA TRP A 138 -14.70 -2.87 0.35
C TRP A 138 -15.36 -3.24 -1.00
N PRO A 139 -15.52 -2.27 -1.94
CA PRO A 139 -15.98 -2.58 -3.30
C PRO A 139 -14.87 -3.18 -4.18
N PHE A 140 -13.68 -3.41 -3.62
CA PHE A 140 -12.50 -3.92 -4.29
C PHE A 140 -12.07 -5.23 -3.63
N GLU A 141 -11.60 -6.17 -4.45
CA GLU A 141 -11.17 -7.49 -3.99
C GLU A 141 -9.65 -7.61 -3.99
N PRO A 142 -9.06 -8.35 -3.00
CA PRO A 142 -7.64 -8.70 -3.04
C PRO A 142 -7.30 -9.52 -4.28
N ALA A 143 -6.36 -9.03 -5.08
CA ALA A 143 -5.94 -9.69 -6.33
C ALA A 143 -4.43 -9.96 -6.41
N LEU A 144 -3.62 -9.36 -5.50
CA LEU A 144 -2.18 -9.59 -5.45
C LEU A 144 -1.83 -10.64 -4.41
N LEU A 145 -1.21 -11.73 -4.86
CA LEU A 145 -0.75 -12.80 -3.99
C LEU A 145 0.70 -13.14 -4.30
N VAL A 146 1.46 -13.49 -3.27
CA VAL A 146 2.79 -14.08 -3.38
C VAL A 146 2.67 -15.58 -3.18
N ALA A 147 2.99 -16.36 -4.22
CA ALA A 147 3.10 -17.80 -4.13
C ALA A 147 4.42 -18.17 -3.45
N SER A 148 4.38 -18.94 -2.40
CA SER A 148 5.56 -19.35 -1.65
C SER A 148 5.54 -20.86 -1.41
N THR A 149 6.67 -21.52 -1.63
CA THR A 149 6.80 -22.95 -1.47
C THR A 149 7.27 -23.30 -0.06
N VAL A 150 6.67 -24.31 0.53
CA VAL A 150 7.14 -24.86 1.81
C VAL A 150 8.43 -25.65 1.59
N VAL A 151 9.52 -25.21 2.22
CA VAL A 151 10.86 -25.78 2.08
C VAL A 151 11.26 -26.62 3.29
N SER A 152 10.57 -26.50 4.43
CA SER A 152 10.80 -27.33 5.61
C SER A 152 9.52 -27.47 6.45
N ALA A 153 9.22 -28.70 6.85
CA ALA A 153 8.11 -29.06 7.74
C ALA A 153 8.60 -29.88 8.95
N ARG A 154 9.74 -29.48 9.51
CA ARG A 154 10.41 -30.23 10.58
C ARG A 154 9.85 -29.93 11.96
N HIS A 155 9.46 -28.68 12.22
CA HIS A 155 9.07 -28.22 13.53
C HIS A 155 7.59 -28.45 13.83
N LYS A 156 7.25 -28.85 15.05
CA LYS A 156 5.86 -29.05 15.48
C LYS A 156 5.10 -27.73 15.71
N SER A 157 5.78 -26.59 15.59
CA SER A 157 5.21 -25.25 15.79
C SER A 157 4.94 -24.51 14.49
N HIS A 158 5.69 -24.78 13.42
CA HIS A 158 5.59 -24.08 12.15
C HIS A 158 6.25 -24.84 10.99
N VAL A 159 5.86 -24.50 9.79
CA VAL A 159 6.63 -24.82 8.58
C VAL A 159 7.42 -23.59 8.13
N VAL A 160 8.45 -23.82 7.33
CA VAL A 160 9.25 -22.74 6.70
C VAL A 160 8.97 -22.72 5.20
N CYS A 161 8.71 -21.54 4.68
CA CYS A 161 8.53 -21.28 3.26
C CYS A 161 9.64 -20.35 2.70
N ASP A 162 9.75 -20.25 1.38
CA ASP A 162 10.78 -19.49 0.68
C ASP A 162 10.45 -17.99 0.50
N ALA A 163 9.45 -17.47 1.20
CA ALA A 163 9.11 -16.06 1.23
C ALA A 163 9.55 -15.40 2.55
N GLY A 164 10.67 -14.69 2.51
CA GLY A 164 11.19 -13.85 3.61
C GLY A 164 11.08 -12.36 3.31
N PHE A 165 12.01 -11.57 3.86
CA PHE A 165 12.04 -10.10 3.69
C PHE A 165 12.14 -9.65 2.23
N LYS A 166 12.78 -10.44 1.35
CA LYS A 166 12.95 -10.12 -0.07
C LYS A 166 11.71 -10.38 -0.92
N ALA A 167 10.74 -11.12 -0.39
CA ALA A 167 9.53 -11.49 -1.15
C ALA A 167 8.41 -10.44 -1.05
N MET A 168 8.38 -9.66 0.01
CA MET A 168 7.31 -8.70 0.26
C MET A 168 7.84 -7.48 1.03
N SER A 169 7.19 -6.34 0.83
CA SER A 169 7.47 -5.15 1.64
C SER A 169 7.06 -5.36 3.10
N MET A 170 7.81 -4.74 4.00
CA MET A 170 7.64 -4.83 5.45
C MET A 170 7.29 -3.49 6.10
N ASP A 171 6.88 -2.52 5.32
CA ASP A 171 6.48 -1.19 5.78
C ASP A 171 5.00 -1.10 6.20
N GLY A 172 4.25 -2.18 6.01
CA GLY A 172 2.86 -2.36 6.44
C GLY A 172 2.70 -3.53 7.45
N PRO A 173 1.46 -4.00 7.66
CA PRO A 173 1.19 -5.17 8.47
C PRO A 173 1.81 -6.44 7.87
N PRO A 174 1.99 -7.51 8.68
CA PRO A 174 2.44 -8.79 8.15
C PRO A 174 1.50 -9.34 7.08
N ALA A 175 2.06 -10.06 6.11
CA ALA A 175 1.28 -10.73 5.09
C ALA A 175 0.26 -11.70 5.72
N ARG A 176 -0.88 -11.85 5.07
CA ARG A 176 -1.95 -12.78 5.44
C ARG A 176 -1.83 -14.07 4.64
N VAL A 177 -1.89 -15.21 5.31
CA VAL A 177 -2.03 -16.51 4.64
C VAL A 177 -3.48 -16.65 4.18
N VAL A 178 -3.69 -16.75 2.86
CA VAL A 178 -5.04 -16.80 2.27
C VAL A 178 -5.41 -18.16 1.72
N ALA A 179 -4.42 -18.98 1.35
CA ALA A 179 -4.64 -20.35 0.89
C ALA A 179 -3.38 -21.21 1.07
N GLY A 180 -3.53 -22.52 0.95
CA GLY A 180 -2.42 -23.49 1.06
C GLY A 180 -2.03 -23.84 2.49
N ALA A 181 -2.69 -23.27 3.51
CA ALA A 181 -2.54 -23.65 4.91
C ALA A 181 -3.90 -23.47 5.63
N ALA A 182 -3.98 -23.98 6.87
CA ALA A 182 -5.20 -23.89 7.67
C ALA A 182 -5.66 -22.44 7.85
N PRO A 183 -6.98 -22.16 7.81
CA PRO A 183 -7.50 -20.82 8.07
C PRO A 183 -7.03 -20.28 9.43
N GLY A 184 -6.55 -19.03 9.44
CA GLY A 184 -5.99 -18.40 10.64
C GLY A 184 -4.51 -18.72 10.90
N SER A 185 -3.84 -19.42 9.98
CA SER A 185 -2.37 -19.54 10.00
C SER A 185 -1.71 -18.16 9.91
N LEU A 186 -0.59 -18.00 10.61
CA LEU A 186 0.17 -16.75 10.63
C LEU A 186 1.48 -16.91 9.87
N TRP A 187 1.76 -15.96 8.97
CA TRP A 187 3.07 -15.81 8.37
C TRP A 187 3.92 -14.80 9.14
N ARG A 188 5.23 -15.07 9.26
CA ARG A 188 6.25 -14.14 9.73
C ARG A 188 7.57 -14.36 9.00
N PRO A 189 8.34 -13.31 8.69
CA PRO A 189 9.67 -13.46 8.12
C PRO A 189 10.63 -14.11 9.14
N MET A 190 11.52 -14.97 8.65
CA MET A 190 12.61 -15.59 9.40
C MET A 190 13.99 -15.26 8.81
N GLY A 191 14.09 -14.19 8.06
CA GLY A 191 15.28 -13.74 7.34
C GLY A 191 14.95 -13.32 5.91
N ASP A 192 15.98 -13.19 5.09
CA ASP A 192 15.86 -12.63 3.76
C ASP A 192 15.00 -13.49 2.83
N GLU A 193 15.27 -14.79 2.80
CA GLU A 193 14.65 -15.75 1.87
C GLU A 193 13.65 -16.69 2.55
N HIS A 194 13.48 -16.63 3.87
CA HIS A 194 12.65 -17.59 4.60
C HIS A 194 11.55 -16.90 5.41
N GLY A 195 10.38 -17.48 5.39
CA GLY A 195 9.26 -17.15 6.25
C GLY A 195 8.76 -18.38 6.99
N MET A 196 8.23 -18.19 8.20
CA MET A 196 7.50 -19.25 8.90
C MET A 196 6.01 -19.10 8.67
N ILE A 197 5.31 -20.24 8.65
CA ILE A 197 3.86 -20.32 8.70
C ILE A 197 3.49 -21.16 9.91
N ALA A 198 2.89 -20.50 10.89
CA ALA A 198 2.43 -21.15 12.10
C ALA A 198 0.96 -21.52 11.98
N HIS A 199 0.64 -22.77 12.31
CA HIS A 199 -0.73 -23.27 12.36
C HIS A 199 -1.50 -22.65 13.55
N PRO A 200 -2.81 -22.39 13.45
CA PRO A 200 -3.60 -21.81 14.56
C PRO A 200 -3.46 -22.55 15.89
N SER A 201 -3.38 -23.90 15.86
CA SER A 201 -3.22 -24.73 17.06
C SER A 201 -1.83 -24.65 17.71
N THR A 202 -0.87 -23.97 17.07
CA THR A 202 0.52 -23.83 17.55
C THR A 202 0.89 -22.40 17.92
N LEU A 203 -0.04 -21.47 17.86
CA LEU A 203 0.21 -20.04 18.18
C LEU A 203 0.59 -19.81 19.65
N ASP A 204 0.27 -20.75 20.54
CA ASP A 204 0.73 -20.74 21.92
C ASP A 204 2.26 -20.74 22.03
N VAL A 205 2.95 -21.49 21.17
CA VAL A 205 4.41 -21.54 21.10
C VAL A 205 4.99 -20.16 20.74
N LEU A 206 4.40 -19.50 19.74
CA LEU A 206 4.84 -18.16 19.33
C LEU A 206 4.55 -17.11 20.41
N LYS A 207 3.41 -17.21 21.09
CA LYS A 207 3.08 -16.32 22.21
C LYS A 207 4.04 -16.50 23.38
N ALA A 208 4.39 -17.74 23.71
CA ALA A 208 5.35 -18.06 24.77
C ALA A 208 6.76 -17.56 24.44
N ALA A 209 7.16 -17.59 23.16
CA ALA A 209 8.44 -17.09 22.69
C ALA A 209 8.60 -15.57 22.85
N GLY A 210 7.50 -14.82 22.76
CA GLY A 210 7.54 -13.36 22.74
C GLY A 210 8.32 -12.81 21.54
N ARG A 211 9.08 -11.70 21.77
CA ARG A 211 9.95 -11.08 20.76
C ARG A 211 11.43 -11.39 20.96
N ASP A 212 11.76 -12.18 22.00
CA ASP A 212 13.13 -12.55 22.33
C ASP A 212 13.59 -13.75 21.49
N PRO A 213 14.68 -13.64 20.70
CA PRO A 213 15.22 -14.75 19.92
C PRO A 213 15.55 -16.01 20.75
N LEU A 214 16.07 -15.83 21.97
CA LEU A 214 16.35 -16.96 22.87
C LEU A 214 15.05 -17.57 23.43
N GLY A 215 14.02 -16.75 23.64
CA GLY A 215 12.68 -17.20 24.00
C GLY A 215 12.05 -18.04 22.88
N PHE A 216 12.25 -17.60 21.62
CA PHE A 216 11.79 -18.36 20.45
C PHE A 216 12.46 -19.73 20.35
N ASP A 217 13.79 -19.80 20.47
CA ASP A 217 14.54 -21.06 20.46
C ASP A 217 14.04 -22.03 21.54
N LYS A 218 13.91 -21.55 22.78
CA LYS A 218 13.41 -22.36 23.90
C LYS A 218 11.99 -22.89 23.66
N ALA A 219 11.09 -22.02 23.16
CA ALA A 219 9.69 -22.40 22.94
C ALA A 219 9.55 -23.45 21.82
N VAL A 220 10.27 -23.27 20.70
CA VAL A 220 10.29 -24.21 19.58
C VAL A 220 10.90 -25.55 20.02
N SER A 221 12.06 -25.52 20.68
CA SER A 221 12.72 -26.72 21.16
C SER A 221 11.86 -27.51 22.17
N ALA A 222 11.15 -26.82 23.04
CA ALA A 222 10.22 -27.46 23.98
C ALA A 222 9.01 -28.08 23.24
N ALA A 223 8.46 -27.38 22.23
CA ALA A 223 7.38 -27.91 21.43
C ALA A 223 7.79 -29.15 20.61
N ASP A 224 8.99 -29.14 20.04
CA ASP A 224 9.53 -30.26 19.28
C ASP A 224 9.82 -31.49 20.18
N ALA A 225 10.25 -31.26 21.40
CA ALA A 225 10.51 -32.33 22.39
C ALA A 225 9.24 -32.92 23.03
N ASP A 226 8.11 -32.22 22.98
CA ASP A 226 6.87 -32.67 23.59
C ASP A 226 6.27 -33.88 22.84
N PRO A 227 6.22 -35.09 23.40
CA PRO A 227 5.66 -36.27 22.74
C PRO A 227 4.13 -36.19 22.55
N ALA A 228 3.45 -35.35 23.34
CA ALA A 228 2.01 -35.16 23.24
C ALA A 228 1.62 -34.19 22.09
N ARG A 229 2.56 -33.39 21.60
CA ARG A 229 2.34 -32.48 20.49
C ARG A 229 2.59 -33.20 19.16
N GLY A 230 1.53 -33.39 18.40
CA GLY A 230 1.59 -33.84 17.00
C GLY A 230 1.71 -32.70 16.02
N TRP A 231 2.11 -33.00 14.80
CA TRP A 231 1.99 -32.08 13.67
C TRP A 231 0.51 -32.01 13.22
N PRO A 232 -0.07 -30.83 13.01
CA PRO A 232 -1.44 -30.68 12.52
C PRO A 232 -1.62 -31.41 11.19
N ALA A 233 -2.68 -32.20 11.02
CA ALA A 233 -2.90 -33.00 9.82
C ALA A 233 -3.18 -32.18 8.57
N ASP A 234 -3.68 -30.95 8.75
CA ASP A 234 -3.99 -29.98 7.73
C ASP A 234 -2.90 -28.90 7.53
N ALA A 235 -1.75 -29.07 8.17
CA ALA A 235 -0.61 -28.20 7.94
C ALA A 235 0.12 -28.58 6.64
N PRO A 236 0.59 -27.58 5.87
CA PRO A 236 1.21 -27.83 4.58
C PRO A 236 2.51 -28.63 4.70
N GLN A 237 2.81 -29.40 3.66
CA GLN A 237 3.99 -30.25 3.56
C GLN A 237 5.05 -29.63 2.65
N VAL A 238 6.28 -30.14 2.73
CA VAL A 238 7.38 -29.71 1.85
C VAL A 238 6.99 -29.89 0.37
N GLY A 239 7.17 -28.82 -0.40
CA GLY A 239 6.82 -28.74 -1.82
C GLY A 239 5.42 -28.21 -2.09
N GLU A 240 4.57 -28.07 -1.09
CA GLU A 240 3.25 -27.45 -1.25
C GLU A 240 3.39 -25.91 -1.28
N VAL A 241 2.46 -25.27 -2.01
CA VAL A 241 2.42 -23.83 -2.19
C VAL A 241 1.43 -23.22 -1.21
N VAL A 242 1.87 -22.16 -0.54
CA VAL A 242 1.03 -21.28 0.26
C VAL A 242 0.91 -19.93 -0.43
N TRP A 243 -0.25 -19.30 -0.30
CA TRP A 243 -0.55 -18.03 -0.92
C TRP A 243 -0.64 -16.94 0.14
N LEU A 244 0.14 -15.90 -0.07
CA LEU A 244 0.30 -14.80 0.87
C LEU A 244 -0.20 -13.50 0.24
N GLN A 245 -1.20 -12.87 0.84
CA GLN A 245 -1.59 -11.50 0.52
C GLN A 245 -0.59 -10.55 1.20
N PRO A 246 0.10 -9.68 0.47
CA PRO A 246 1.10 -8.78 1.07
C PRO A 246 0.46 -7.76 2.02
N GLY A 247 1.25 -7.31 2.98
CA GLY A 247 0.86 -6.24 3.90
C GLY A 247 0.62 -4.92 3.19
N HIS A 248 1.50 -4.56 2.25
CA HIS A 248 1.43 -3.36 1.44
C HIS A 248 1.77 -3.70 -0.02
N CYS A 249 0.85 -3.43 -0.94
CA CYS A 249 0.95 -3.89 -2.32
C CYS A 249 1.98 -3.11 -3.16
N ASP A 250 2.02 -1.78 -3.06
CA ASP A 250 2.83 -0.92 -3.93
C ASP A 250 4.33 -1.26 -3.88
N PRO A 251 5.00 -1.23 -2.71
CA PRO A 251 6.42 -1.56 -2.64
C PRO A 251 6.67 -3.06 -2.84
N THR A 252 5.68 -3.93 -2.60
CA THR A 252 5.80 -5.36 -2.91
C THR A 252 5.89 -5.58 -4.42
N ILE A 253 5.02 -4.98 -5.22
CA ILE A 253 5.07 -5.05 -6.69
C ILE A 253 6.44 -4.59 -7.20
N ASN A 254 6.99 -3.55 -6.59
CA ASN A 254 8.30 -3.02 -6.97
C ASN A 254 9.48 -3.98 -6.71
N LEU A 255 9.30 -5.08 -5.99
CA LEU A 255 10.33 -6.12 -5.80
C LEU A 255 10.42 -7.09 -6.99
N TYR A 256 9.43 -7.12 -7.87
CA TYR A 256 9.30 -8.09 -8.95
C TYR A 256 9.45 -7.45 -10.33
N ASP A 257 10.06 -8.18 -11.26
CA ASP A 257 10.20 -7.74 -12.66
C ASP A 257 8.92 -8.00 -13.48
N ALA A 258 8.04 -8.85 -12.99
CA ALA A 258 6.78 -9.18 -13.62
C ALA A 258 5.77 -9.79 -12.65
N LEU A 259 4.51 -9.66 -13.01
CA LEU A 259 3.38 -10.32 -12.38
C LEU A 259 2.90 -11.47 -13.28
N HIS A 260 2.44 -12.55 -12.66
CA HIS A 260 1.72 -13.62 -13.33
C HIS A 260 0.23 -13.41 -13.10
N VAL A 261 -0.50 -13.09 -14.15
CA VAL A 261 -1.91 -12.70 -14.08
C VAL A 261 -2.78 -13.86 -14.57
N TRP A 262 -3.69 -14.31 -13.70
CA TRP A 262 -4.68 -15.34 -13.98
C TRP A 262 -6.06 -14.71 -14.16
N ASP A 263 -6.67 -14.87 -15.34
CA ASP A 263 -8.00 -14.33 -15.66
C ASP A 263 -9.15 -15.35 -15.50
N GLY A 264 -8.86 -16.54 -14.98
CA GLY A 264 -9.79 -17.66 -14.87
C GLY A 264 -9.58 -18.73 -15.96
N GLU A 265 -8.89 -18.40 -17.04
CA GLU A 265 -8.65 -19.32 -18.18
C GLU A 265 -7.18 -19.37 -18.58
N ARG A 266 -6.46 -18.25 -18.50
CA ARG A 266 -5.10 -18.10 -19.00
C ARG A 266 -4.20 -17.48 -17.95
N LEU A 267 -2.95 -17.92 -17.94
CA LEU A 267 -1.87 -17.33 -17.17
C LEU A 267 -1.02 -16.47 -18.10
N GLU A 268 -1.01 -15.17 -17.86
CA GLU A 268 -0.21 -14.22 -18.61
C GLU A 268 0.94 -13.69 -17.74
N ARG A 269 2.00 -13.24 -18.38
CA ARG A 269 3.11 -12.56 -17.71
C ARG A 269 3.12 -11.08 -18.11
N TRP A 270 2.86 -10.22 -17.14
CA TRP A 270 2.90 -8.77 -17.32
C TRP A 270 4.18 -8.21 -16.71
N ALA A 271 4.91 -7.42 -17.48
CA ALA A 271 6.10 -6.75 -16.99
C ALA A 271 5.72 -5.62 -16.02
N VAL A 272 6.56 -5.40 -15.01
CA VAL A 272 6.49 -4.20 -14.16
C VAL A 272 7.34 -3.11 -14.80
N ASP A 273 6.76 -2.37 -15.75
CA ASP A 273 7.48 -1.46 -16.65
C ASP A 273 8.23 -0.34 -15.92
N GLY A 274 7.65 0.19 -14.84
CA GLY A 274 8.25 1.28 -14.06
C GLY A 274 9.44 0.86 -13.17
N ARG A 275 9.72 -0.45 -13.04
CA ARG A 275 10.78 -0.93 -12.17
C ARG A 275 12.18 -0.72 -12.74
N ARG A 276 12.32 -0.73 -14.04
CA ARG A 276 13.61 -0.59 -14.71
C ARG A 276 13.65 0.57 -15.65
N VAL A 277 14.51 1.47 -15.35
CA VAL A 277 15.11 2.32 -16.36
C VAL A 277 16.44 1.65 -16.71
N SER A 278 16.45 0.86 -17.76
CA SER A 278 17.74 0.49 -18.39
C SER A 278 18.36 1.79 -18.88
N ALA A 279 19.49 2.14 -18.32
CA ALA A 279 20.31 3.22 -18.79
C ALA A 279 20.81 2.93 -20.20
#